data_97246b30d8b7ad8055dd7b6de6b3606d
#
_entry.id   97246b30d8b7ad8055dd7b6de6b3606d
#
_cell.length_a   1.000
_cell.length_b   1.000
_cell.length_c   1.000
_cell.angle_alpha   90.00
_cell.angle_beta   90.00
_cell.angle_gamma   90.00
#
_symmetry.space_group_name_H-M   'P 1'
#
loop_
_entity.id
_entity.type
_entity.pdbx_description
1 polymer ?
#
loop_
_entity_poly.entity_id
_entity_poly.type
_entity_poly.pdbx_seq_one_letter_code
_entity_poly.pdbx_strand_id
1 'polypeptide(L)'
;MSWLDKILPPKIKNRSSSSSVPEGLWHKCPSCSATVYSTELKQNSEVCPKCNHHNPLSARERLDLLLDEEGREEIAANIKPTDPLKFKDSKKYTDRLTAARKATGEDDALVVMKGTMNGLPVVVAAFEFRFIGGSMGSVVGERFVQGVRRAVADNCSFICVAASGGARMQEGINSLMQMTKTSAALHLLTEKRLPFISVLTDPTMGGVSASFAFLGDVILAEPNALIGFAGPRVIEQTVRETLPEGFQRAEFLLEKGAIDQIVDRRSMKKRISDLITLLRHEGKVTAA
;
A
#
# COMPACT_ATOMS: atom_id res chain seq x y z
N MET A 1 10.79 70.76 10.03
CA MET A 1 11.63 69.57 10.32
C MET A 1 12.11 69.70 11.75
N SER A 2 11.68 68.82 12.62
CA SER A 2 11.93 68.89 14.06
C SER A 2 13.34 68.42 14.36
N TRP A 3 14.07 69.16 15.24
CA TRP A 3 15.45 68.86 15.67
C TRP A 3 15.58 67.50 16.39
N LEU A 4 14.49 66.90 16.81
CA LEU A 4 14.38 65.56 17.46
C LEU A 4 14.79 64.39 16.53
N ASP A 5 14.72 64.56 15.20
CA ASP A 5 15.07 63.51 14.25
C ASP A 5 16.59 63.25 14.12
N LYS A 6 17.41 64.11 14.73
CA LYS A 6 18.88 64.01 14.72
C LYS A 6 19.47 63.30 15.94
N ILE A 7 18.68 62.91 16.94
CA ILE A 7 19.16 62.32 18.20
C ILE A 7 18.78 60.83 18.32
N LEU A 8 17.96 60.30 17.41
CA LEU A 8 17.64 58.87 17.44
C LEU A 8 18.77 58.06 16.84
N PRO A 9 19.31 57.05 17.56
CA PRO A 9 20.32 56.17 17.00
C PRO A 9 19.75 55.43 15.77
N PRO A 10 20.60 55.12 14.77
CA PRO A 10 20.13 54.44 13.56
C PRO A 10 19.45 53.14 13.96
N LYS A 11 18.20 52.95 13.54
CA LYS A 11 17.50 51.66 13.67
C LYS A 11 18.29 50.62 12.91
N ILE A 12 19.04 49.80 13.65
CA ILE A 12 19.63 48.59 13.13
C ILE A 12 18.48 47.71 12.62
N LYS A 13 18.29 47.71 11.32
CA LYS A 13 17.48 46.66 10.68
C LYS A 13 18.21 45.35 10.88
N ASN A 14 17.87 44.62 11.95
CA ASN A 14 18.17 43.20 12.02
C ASN A 14 17.53 42.59 10.79
N ARG A 15 18.34 42.38 9.74
CA ARG A 15 18.05 41.36 8.77
C ARG A 15 18.16 40.03 9.53
N SER A 16 17.07 39.59 10.15
CA SER A 16 16.87 38.19 10.42
C SER A 16 16.84 37.54 9.04
N SER A 17 17.98 37.08 8.58
CA SER A 17 18.02 36.01 7.59
C SER A 17 17.39 34.82 8.30
N SER A 18 16.06 34.72 8.26
CA SER A 18 15.42 33.46 8.44
C SER A 18 15.96 32.62 7.27
N SER A 19 16.98 31.81 7.52
CA SER A 19 17.27 30.70 6.67
C SER A 19 16.03 29.85 6.75
N SER A 20 15.12 30.02 5.81
CA SER A 20 13.99 29.13 5.64
C SER A 20 14.61 27.79 5.29
N VAL A 21 14.73 26.92 6.30
CA VAL A 21 15.04 25.50 6.05
C VAL A 21 13.99 25.04 5.05
N PRO A 22 14.39 24.53 3.87
CA PRO A 22 13.42 24.10 2.87
C PRO A 22 12.39 23.17 3.50
N GLU A 23 11.11 23.44 3.30
CA GLU A 23 10.04 22.60 3.80
C GLU A 23 10.22 21.18 3.23
N GLY A 24 10.08 20.15 4.09
CA GLY A 24 10.17 18.73 3.69
C GLY A 24 11.54 18.08 3.93
N LEU A 25 12.57 18.80 4.43
CA LEU A 25 13.87 18.18 4.77
C LEU A 25 13.78 17.24 5.98
N TRP A 26 12.86 17.47 6.89
CA TRP A 26 12.72 16.73 8.13
C TRP A 26 11.34 16.07 8.23
N HIS A 27 11.34 14.83 8.67
CA HIS A 27 10.15 14.04 8.97
C HIS A 27 10.13 13.71 10.47
N LYS A 28 8.98 13.96 11.12
CA LYS A 28 8.77 13.53 12.51
C LYS A 28 8.09 12.17 12.49
N CYS A 29 8.76 11.16 13.03
CA CYS A 29 8.18 9.81 13.10
C CYS A 29 6.90 9.80 13.95
N PRO A 30 5.78 9.28 13.44
CA PRO A 30 4.52 9.25 14.18
C PRO A 30 4.53 8.30 15.38
N SER A 31 5.43 7.31 15.39
CA SER A 31 5.55 6.32 16.46
C SER A 31 6.45 6.79 17.61
N CYS A 32 7.71 7.15 17.32
CA CYS A 32 8.68 7.53 18.37
C CYS A 32 8.92 9.03 18.50
N SER A 33 8.25 9.85 17.69
CA SER A 33 8.41 11.32 17.67
C SER A 33 9.81 11.83 17.33
N ALA A 34 10.74 10.97 16.97
CA ALA A 34 12.08 11.36 16.53
C ALA A 34 12.02 12.13 15.21
N THR A 35 12.81 13.18 15.10
CA THR A 35 12.99 13.91 13.84
C THR A 35 14.08 13.20 13.03
N VAL A 36 13.76 12.81 11.81
CA VAL A 36 14.62 12.07 10.88
C VAL A 36 14.75 12.88 9.60
N TYR A 37 15.92 12.82 8.97
CA TYR A 37 16.14 13.48 7.70
C TYR A 37 15.39 12.72 6.58
N SER A 38 14.63 13.45 5.75
CA SER A 38 13.77 12.83 4.74
C SER A 38 14.55 11.98 3.72
N THR A 39 15.78 12.36 3.41
CA THR A 39 16.67 11.56 2.53
C THR A 39 17.07 10.25 3.18
N GLU A 40 17.43 10.28 4.48
CA GLU A 40 17.76 9.06 5.25
C GLU A 40 16.57 8.12 5.33
N LEU A 41 15.37 8.67 5.54
CA LEU A 41 14.14 7.88 5.59
C LEU A 41 13.87 7.18 4.25
N LYS A 42 14.00 7.88 3.12
CA LYS A 42 13.88 7.31 1.78
C LYS A 42 14.92 6.22 1.51
N GLN A 43 16.19 6.45 1.85
CA GLN A 43 17.24 5.44 1.71
C GLN A 43 16.98 4.19 2.56
N ASN A 44 16.27 4.35 3.68
CA ASN A 44 15.84 3.24 4.54
C ASN A 44 14.44 2.71 4.17
N SER A 45 13.99 2.88 2.93
CA SER A 45 12.70 2.39 2.42
C SER A 45 11.50 2.91 3.22
N GLU A 46 11.54 4.17 3.66
CA GLU A 46 10.51 4.81 4.51
C GLU A 46 10.30 4.09 5.87
N VAL A 47 11.30 3.35 6.34
CA VAL A 47 11.33 2.76 7.69
C VAL A 47 12.11 3.67 8.62
N CYS A 48 11.53 4.03 9.75
CA CYS A 48 12.19 4.89 10.73
C CYS A 48 13.49 4.25 11.27
N PRO A 49 14.66 4.88 11.13
CA PRO A 49 15.93 4.30 11.58
C PRO A 49 16.05 4.23 13.11
N LYS A 50 15.14 4.90 13.86
CA LYS A 50 15.16 4.93 15.32
C LYS A 50 14.30 3.85 15.97
N CYS A 51 13.12 3.58 15.42
CA CYS A 51 12.16 2.66 16.04
C CYS A 51 11.64 1.59 15.08
N ASN A 52 12.14 1.53 13.84
CA ASN A 52 11.69 0.61 12.79
C ASN A 52 10.19 0.74 12.43
N HIS A 53 9.55 1.87 12.74
CA HIS A 53 8.18 2.12 12.28
C HIS A 53 8.15 2.22 10.75
N HIS A 54 7.26 1.48 10.12
CA HIS A 54 7.04 1.46 8.67
C HIS A 54 6.07 2.58 8.29
N ASN A 55 6.58 3.67 7.70
CA ASN A 55 5.73 4.75 7.22
C ASN A 55 4.94 4.32 5.96
N PRO A 56 3.80 4.96 5.66
CA PRO A 56 3.04 4.69 4.44
C PRO A 56 3.88 4.92 3.17
N LEU A 57 3.68 4.06 2.18
CA LEU A 57 4.24 4.18 0.84
C LEU A 57 3.12 4.28 -0.19
N SER A 58 3.38 5.01 -1.28
CA SER A 58 2.53 4.97 -2.47
C SER A 58 2.64 3.62 -3.20
N ALA A 59 1.68 3.36 -4.09
CA ALA A 59 1.73 2.17 -4.94
C ALA A 59 3.02 2.12 -5.79
N ARG A 60 3.43 3.26 -6.37
CA ARG A 60 4.64 3.36 -7.21
C ARG A 60 5.91 3.09 -6.42
N GLU A 61 6.07 3.69 -5.24
CA GLU A 61 7.22 3.43 -4.37
C GLU A 61 7.32 1.96 -3.96
N ARG A 62 6.18 1.28 -3.71
CA ARG A 62 6.18 -0.17 -3.45
C ARG A 62 6.61 -0.99 -4.64
N LEU A 63 6.15 -0.64 -5.84
CA LEU A 63 6.57 -1.29 -7.08
C LEU A 63 8.06 -1.06 -7.34
N ASP A 64 8.58 0.13 -7.05
CA ASP A 64 10.00 0.45 -7.19
C ASP A 64 10.89 -0.34 -6.22
N LEU A 65 10.41 -0.60 -5.01
CA LEU A 65 11.12 -1.44 -4.04
C LEU A 65 11.15 -2.93 -4.42
N LEU A 66 10.12 -3.41 -5.12
CA LEU A 66 9.95 -4.84 -5.39
C LEU A 66 10.46 -5.25 -6.76
N LEU A 67 10.20 -4.45 -7.79
CA LEU A 67 10.58 -4.78 -9.16
C LEU A 67 12.01 -4.32 -9.49
N ASP A 68 12.63 -5.02 -10.42
CA ASP A 68 13.85 -4.57 -11.06
C ASP A 68 13.54 -3.36 -11.96
N GLU A 69 14.52 -2.51 -12.26
CA GLU A 69 14.28 -1.25 -12.97
C GLU A 69 13.84 -1.45 -14.42
N GLU A 70 14.37 -2.48 -15.08
CA GLU A 70 14.15 -2.74 -16.50
C GLU A 70 12.93 -3.63 -16.76
N GLY A 71 12.34 -3.47 -17.94
CA GLY A 71 11.32 -4.37 -18.48
C GLY A 71 9.95 -4.27 -17.83
N ARG A 72 9.65 -3.19 -17.11
CA ARG A 72 8.35 -2.97 -16.47
C ARG A 72 7.28 -2.58 -17.48
N GLU A 73 6.09 -3.17 -17.33
CA GLU A 73 4.91 -2.86 -18.14
C GLU A 73 3.69 -2.71 -17.23
N GLU A 74 3.02 -1.55 -17.27
CA GLU A 74 1.79 -1.32 -16.51
C GLU A 74 0.60 -1.99 -17.20
N ILE A 75 -0.17 -2.76 -16.42
CA ILE A 75 -1.31 -3.55 -16.89
C ILE A 75 -2.60 -2.81 -16.58
N ALA A 76 -3.51 -2.73 -17.56
CA ALA A 76 -4.85 -2.18 -17.40
C ALA A 76 -4.89 -0.71 -16.91
N ALA A 77 -3.86 0.09 -17.18
CA ALA A 77 -3.81 1.51 -16.84
C ALA A 77 -4.94 2.34 -17.47
N ASN A 78 -5.46 1.90 -18.61
CA ASN A 78 -6.55 2.55 -19.34
C ASN A 78 -7.94 2.39 -18.67
N ILE A 79 -8.09 1.51 -17.69
CA ILE A 79 -9.35 1.28 -16.99
C ILE A 79 -9.55 2.38 -15.94
N LYS A 80 -10.66 3.12 -16.08
CA LYS A 80 -10.99 4.28 -15.24
C LYS A 80 -12.33 4.10 -14.55
N PRO A 81 -12.49 4.64 -13.31
CA PRO A 81 -13.75 4.56 -12.59
C PRO A 81 -14.84 5.38 -13.26
N THR A 82 -16.05 4.83 -13.20
CA THR A 82 -17.29 5.49 -13.58
C THR A 82 -18.19 5.67 -12.36
N ASP A 83 -19.19 6.54 -12.46
CA ASP A 83 -20.19 6.76 -11.39
C ASP A 83 -21.59 6.36 -11.88
N PRO A 84 -21.88 5.05 -12.01
CA PRO A 84 -23.18 4.59 -12.50
C PRO A 84 -24.31 4.90 -11.53
N LEU A 85 -24.02 5.03 -10.23
CA LEU A 85 -25.01 5.31 -9.19
C LEU A 85 -25.26 6.82 -8.99
N LYS A 86 -24.47 7.69 -9.60
CA LYS A 86 -24.48 9.13 -9.36
C LYS A 86 -24.45 9.45 -7.87
N PHE A 87 -23.56 8.71 -7.15
CA PHE A 87 -23.49 8.73 -5.70
C PHE A 87 -23.13 10.13 -5.18
N LYS A 88 -23.88 10.55 -4.15
CA LYS A 88 -23.64 11.79 -3.43
C LYS A 88 -23.97 11.61 -1.95
N ASP A 89 -23.01 11.86 -1.10
CA ASP A 89 -23.19 12.12 0.34
C ASP A 89 -22.94 13.62 0.62
N SER A 90 -21.96 13.98 1.45
CA SER A 90 -21.49 15.36 1.62
C SER A 90 -20.84 15.93 0.35
N LYS A 91 -20.29 15.06 -0.53
CA LYS A 91 -19.67 15.40 -1.82
C LYS A 91 -20.08 14.38 -2.88
N LYS A 92 -20.08 14.77 -4.17
CA LYS A 92 -20.29 13.83 -5.26
C LYS A 92 -19.10 12.87 -5.36
N TYR A 93 -19.36 11.65 -5.79
CA TYR A 93 -18.29 10.66 -6.01
C TYR A 93 -17.28 11.13 -7.06
N THR A 94 -17.75 11.76 -8.13
CA THR A 94 -16.90 12.38 -9.17
C THR A 94 -15.93 13.43 -8.61
N ASP A 95 -16.36 14.21 -7.62
CA ASP A 95 -15.50 15.22 -6.97
C ASP A 95 -14.41 14.53 -6.11
N ARG A 96 -14.77 13.43 -5.43
CA ARG A 96 -13.82 12.62 -4.68
C ARG A 96 -12.77 11.97 -5.58
N LEU A 97 -13.19 11.42 -6.73
CA LEU A 97 -12.28 10.87 -7.74
C LEU A 97 -11.31 11.93 -8.26
N THR A 98 -11.81 13.12 -8.59
CA THR A 98 -10.99 14.23 -9.07
C THR A 98 -9.97 14.67 -8.03
N ALA A 99 -10.39 14.78 -6.77
CA ALA A 99 -9.50 15.15 -5.67
C ALA A 99 -8.43 14.06 -5.41
N ALA A 100 -8.81 12.78 -5.46
CA ALA A 100 -7.90 11.67 -5.26
C ALA A 100 -6.85 11.60 -6.39
N ARG A 101 -7.26 11.75 -7.65
CA ARG A 101 -6.34 11.82 -8.80
C ARG A 101 -5.33 12.95 -8.66
N LYS A 102 -5.80 14.14 -8.27
CA LYS A 102 -4.90 15.29 -8.04
C LYS A 102 -3.90 15.04 -6.91
N ALA A 103 -4.30 14.31 -5.88
CA ALA A 103 -3.46 14.06 -4.71
C ALA A 103 -2.44 12.93 -4.92
N THR A 104 -2.75 11.95 -5.77
CA THR A 104 -1.94 10.73 -5.94
C THR A 104 -1.26 10.64 -7.30
N GLY A 105 -1.82 11.27 -8.33
CA GLY A 105 -1.41 11.08 -9.72
C GLY A 105 -1.96 9.78 -10.34
N GLU A 106 -2.70 8.97 -9.56
CA GLU A 106 -3.26 7.71 -10.03
C GLU A 106 -4.73 7.86 -10.45
N ASP A 107 -5.19 7.02 -11.37
CA ASP A 107 -6.59 6.98 -11.80
C ASP A 107 -7.50 6.19 -10.86
N ASP A 108 -6.93 5.23 -10.10
CA ASP A 108 -7.64 4.45 -9.08
C ASP A 108 -6.67 3.87 -8.03
N ALA A 109 -7.22 3.18 -7.03
CA ALA A 109 -6.51 2.71 -5.85
C ALA A 109 -5.60 1.48 -6.07
N LEU A 110 -5.46 0.97 -7.29
CA LEU A 110 -4.60 -0.18 -7.59
C LEU A 110 -3.76 0.09 -8.84
N VAL A 111 -2.47 -0.10 -8.73
CA VAL A 111 -1.52 -0.14 -9.86
C VAL A 111 -1.03 -1.58 -10.03
N VAL A 112 -1.10 -2.09 -11.25
CA VAL A 112 -0.64 -3.45 -11.57
C VAL A 112 0.48 -3.36 -12.60
N MET A 113 1.59 -4.02 -12.31
CA MET A 113 2.78 -3.96 -13.15
C MET A 113 3.40 -5.34 -13.34
N LYS A 114 3.72 -5.67 -14.57
CA LYS A 114 4.59 -6.79 -14.91
C LYS A 114 6.04 -6.33 -14.87
N GLY A 115 6.94 -7.21 -14.49
CA GLY A 115 8.38 -6.98 -14.48
C GLY A 115 9.13 -8.20 -13.99
N THR A 116 10.36 -7.98 -13.52
CA THR A 116 11.14 -9.00 -12.83
C THR A 116 11.41 -8.60 -11.39
N MET A 117 11.67 -9.58 -10.55
CA MET A 117 12.06 -9.44 -9.16
C MET A 117 13.29 -10.31 -8.91
N ASN A 118 14.46 -9.72 -8.79
CA ASN A 118 15.74 -10.45 -8.78
C ASN A 118 15.87 -11.40 -9.98
N GLY A 119 15.46 -10.94 -11.17
CA GLY A 119 15.48 -11.70 -12.42
C GLY A 119 14.31 -12.68 -12.61
N LEU A 120 13.48 -12.93 -11.59
CA LEU A 120 12.30 -13.80 -11.70
C LEU A 120 11.11 -13.02 -12.31
N PRO A 121 10.44 -13.54 -13.35
CA PRO A 121 9.27 -12.90 -13.92
C PRO A 121 8.09 -12.91 -12.94
N VAL A 122 7.46 -11.76 -12.77
CA VAL A 122 6.33 -11.56 -11.84
C VAL A 122 5.33 -10.54 -12.36
N VAL A 123 4.10 -10.63 -11.87
CA VAL A 123 3.12 -9.56 -11.91
C VAL A 123 2.84 -9.09 -10.49
N VAL A 124 2.97 -7.80 -10.23
CA VAL A 124 2.78 -7.19 -8.91
C VAL A 124 1.64 -6.19 -8.96
N ALA A 125 0.66 -6.35 -8.08
CA ALA A 125 -0.42 -5.40 -7.83
C ALA A 125 -0.13 -4.67 -6.50
N ALA A 126 -0.09 -3.34 -6.51
CA ALA A 126 0.15 -2.53 -5.33
C ALA A 126 -0.97 -1.51 -5.13
N PHE A 127 -1.46 -1.42 -3.90
CA PHE A 127 -2.51 -0.48 -3.52
C PHE A 127 -1.97 0.92 -3.26
N GLU A 128 -2.72 1.94 -3.74
CA GLU A 128 -2.53 3.33 -3.40
C GLU A 128 -3.53 3.73 -2.30
N PHE A 129 -3.07 3.69 -1.05
CA PHE A 129 -3.96 3.98 0.08
C PHE A 129 -4.48 5.41 0.08
N ARG A 130 -3.71 6.36 -0.44
CA ARG A 130 -4.12 7.78 -0.50
C ARG A 130 -5.25 8.02 -1.51
N PHE A 131 -5.51 7.05 -2.42
CA PHE A 131 -6.65 7.11 -3.32
C PHE A 131 -7.90 6.55 -2.61
N ILE A 132 -8.71 7.43 -2.04
CA ILE A 132 -9.96 7.10 -1.32
C ILE A 132 -9.76 5.95 -0.30
N GLY A 133 -8.70 6.02 0.52
CA GLY A 133 -8.38 5.01 1.53
C GLY A 133 -8.02 3.64 0.96
N GLY A 134 -7.48 3.57 -0.26
CA GLY A 134 -7.17 2.28 -0.92
C GLY A 134 -8.42 1.42 -1.17
N SER A 135 -9.61 2.02 -1.20
CA SER A 135 -10.86 1.26 -1.24
C SER A 135 -11.05 0.52 -2.57
N MET A 136 -11.51 -0.73 -2.46
CA MET A 136 -11.78 -1.60 -3.59
C MET A 136 -13.08 -1.21 -4.28
N GLY A 137 -12.98 -0.63 -5.47
CA GLY A 137 -14.08 -0.41 -6.42
C GLY A 137 -13.97 -1.34 -7.63
N SER A 138 -14.84 -1.12 -8.59
CA SER A 138 -14.91 -1.92 -9.84
C SER A 138 -13.60 -1.92 -10.62
N VAL A 139 -12.88 -0.79 -10.66
CA VAL A 139 -11.58 -0.67 -11.32
C VAL A 139 -10.51 -1.50 -10.62
N VAL A 140 -10.47 -1.45 -9.27
CA VAL A 140 -9.53 -2.28 -8.49
C VAL A 140 -9.73 -3.75 -8.80
N GLY A 141 -11.00 -4.23 -8.76
CA GLY A 141 -11.30 -5.62 -9.07
C GLY A 141 -10.94 -6.01 -10.51
N GLU A 142 -11.20 -5.12 -11.49
CA GLU A 142 -10.84 -5.40 -12.89
C GLU A 142 -9.34 -5.41 -13.11
N ARG A 143 -8.60 -4.42 -12.60
CA ARG A 143 -7.14 -4.37 -12.70
C ARG A 143 -6.50 -5.59 -12.04
N PHE A 144 -7.00 -6.02 -10.87
CA PHE A 144 -6.55 -7.24 -10.21
C PHE A 144 -6.73 -8.47 -11.10
N VAL A 145 -7.93 -8.65 -11.68
CA VAL A 145 -8.23 -9.77 -12.59
C VAL A 145 -7.33 -9.75 -13.84
N GLN A 146 -7.10 -8.58 -14.43
CA GLN A 146 -6.20 -8.46 -15.57
C GLN A 146 -4.74 -8.79 -15.19
N GLY A 147 -4.32 -8.42 -13.98
CA GLY A 147 -3.03 -8.83 -13.42
C GLY A 147 -2.89 -10.35 -13.29
N VAL A 148 -3.90 -10.99 -12.71
CA VAL A 148 -3.96 -12.46 -12.59
C VAL A 148 -3.90 -13.13 -13.97
N ARG A 149 -4.72 -12.67 -14.92
CA ARG A 149 -4.74 -13.20 -16.30
C ARG A 149 -3.38 -13.04 -16.98
N ARG A 150 -2.73 -11.91 -16.75
CA ARG A 150 -1.38 -11.66 -17.29
C ARG A 150 -0.35 -12.61 -16.67
N ALA A 151 -0.40 -12.82 -15.36
CA ALA A 151 0.47 -13.79 -14.68
C ALA A 151 0.30 -15.21 -15.23
N VAL A 152 -0.94 -15.62 -15.48
CA VAL A 152 -1.27 -16.91 -16.11
C VAL A 152 -0.71 -16.99 -17.54
N ALA A 153 -0.93 -15.93 -18.35
CA ALA A 153 -0.46 -15.90 -19.74
C ALA A 153 1.07 -15.94 -19.86
N ASP A 154 1.76 -15.25 -18.96
CA ASP A 154 3.22 -15.17 -18.91
C ASP A 154 3.84 -16.31 -18.07
N ASN A 155 3.03 -17.23 -17.54
CA ASN A 155 3.45 -18.34 -16.68
C ASN A 155 4.36 -17.88 -15.52
N CYS A 156 3.94 -16.84 -14.79
CA CYS A 156 4.71 -16.24 -13.69
C CYS A 156 3.87 -16.10 -12.41
N SER A 157 4.55 -15.84 -11.28
CA SER A 157 3.89 -15.64 -9.99
C SER A 157 3.14 -14.31 -9.92
N PHE A 158 2.05 -14.27 -9.16
CA PHE A 158 1.29 -13.05 -8.87
C PHE A 158 1.51 -12.62 -7.43
N ILE A 159 1.78 -11.33 -7.21
CA ILE A 159 1.98 -10.73 -5.90
C ILE A 159 0.98 -9.59 -5.73
N CYS A 160 0.35 -9.49 -4.56
CA CYS A 160 -0.50 -8.35 -4.22
C CYS A 160 -0.04 -7.70 -2.92
N VAL A 161 0.33 -6.42 -2.98
CA VAL A 161 0.63 -5.61 -1.80
C VAL A 161 -0.61 -4.80 -1.43
N ALA A 162 -1.33 -5.27 -0.43
CA ALA A 162 -2.59 -4.70 0.00
C ALA A 162 -2.39 -3.55 1.00
N ALA A 163 -3.07 -2.43 0.76
CA ALA A 163 -3.23 -1.31 1.67
C ALA A 163 -4.63 -0.70 1.45
N SER A 164 -5.61 -1.06 2.30
CA SER A 164 -7.01 -0.75 2.00
C SER A 164 -7.88 -0.63 3.25
N GLY A 165 -8.80 0.33 3.21
CA GLY A 165 -9.92 0.42 4.16
C GLY A 165 -11.10 -0.52 3.86
N GLY A 166 -11.08 -1.26 2.75
CA GLY A 166 -12.11 -2.22 2.36
C GLY A 166 -12.88 -1.85 1.09
N ALA A 167 -14.14 -2.26 0.98
CA ALA A 167 -14.99 -2.03 -0.19
C ALA A 167 -15.37 -0.54 -0.34
N ARG A 168 -15.39 -0.04 -1.57
CA ARG A 168 -15.70 1.36 -1.90
C ARG A 168 -17.20 1.63 -1.76
N MET A 169 -17.58 2.34 -0.71
CA MET A 169 -18.97 2.65 -0.38
C MET A 169 -19.71 3.36 -1.53
N GLN A 170 -19.05 4.24 -2.25
CA GLN A 170 -19.61 5.03 -3.34
C GLN A 170 -20.07 4.21 -4.54
N GLU A 171 -19.56 2.98 -4.68
CA GLU A 171 -19.95 2.06 -5.75
C GLU A 171 -20.99 1.00 -5.28
N GLY A 172 -21.42 1.06 -4.02
CA GLY A 172 -22.46 0.21 -3.46
C GLY A 172 -22.17 -1.29 -3.66
N ILE A 173 -23.18 -2.04 -4.13
CA ILE A 173 -23.07 -3.49 -4.37
C ILE A 173 -21.96 -3.85 -5.36
N ASN A 174 -21.65 -2.97 -6.33
CA ASN A 174 -20.60 -3.24 -7.32
C ASN A 174 -19.23 -3.41 -6.67
N SER A 175 -18.94 -2.67 -5.60
CA SER A 175 -17.69 -2.83 -4.86
C SER A 175 -17.65 -4.15 -4.08
N LEU A 176 -18.76 -4.60 -3.51
CA LEU A 176 -18.84 -5.89 -2.83
C LEU A 176 -18.67 -7.06 -3.79
N MET A 177 -19.23 -6.96 -5.00
CA MET A 177 -19.08 -8.00 -6.03
C MET A 177 -17.63 -8.17 -6.51
N GLN A 178 -16.74 -7.19 -6.26
CA GLN A 178 -15.33 -7.36 -6.55
C GLN A 178 -14.66 -8.43 -5.67
N MET A 179 -15.16 -8.67 -4.46
CA MET A 179 -14.67 -9.75 -3.61
C MET A 179 -14.81 -11.10 -4.31
N THR A 180 -16.01 -11.40 -4.82
CA THR A 180 -16.26 -12.63 -5.57
C THR A 180 -15.43 -12.70 -6.86
N LYS A 181 -15.38 -11.58 -7.61
CA LYS A 181 -14.69 -11.50 -8.89
C LYS A 181 -13.17 -11.76 -8.74
N THR A 182 -12.54 -11.15 -7.76
CA THR A 182 -11.11 -11.33 -7.49
C THR A 182 -10.79 -12.73 -6.97
N SER A 183 -11.62 -13.26 -6.05
CA SER A 183 -11.46 -14.62 -5.54
C SER A 183 -11.62 -15.68 -6.64
N ALA A 184 -12.60 -15.51 -7.53
CA ALA A 184 -12.77 -16.41 -8.68
C ALA A 184 -11.58 -16.34 -9.65
N ALA A 185 -10.99 -15.16 -9.85
CA ALA A 185 -9.82 -15.02 -10.73
C ALA A 185 -8.59 -15.77 -10.19
N LEU A 186 -8.38 -15.81 -8.87
CA LEU A 186 -7.25 -16.54 -8.27
C LEU A 186 -7.25 -18.02 -8.59
N HIS A 187 -8.44 -18.62 -8.82
CA HIS A 187 -8.54 -20.02 -9.24
C HIS A 187 -7.74 -20.31 -10.52
N LEU A 188 -7.62 -19.34 -11.43
CA LEU A 188 -6.82 -19.49 -12.65
C LEU A 188 -5.33 -19.72 -12.35
N LEU A 189 -4.80 -19.12 -11.27
CA LEU A 189 -3.43 -19.36 -10.82
C LEU A 189 -3.29 -20.79 -10.25
N THR A 190 -4.25 -21.20 -9.42
CA THR A 190 -4.28 -22.55 -8.84
C THR A 190 -4.30 -23.62 -9.91
N GLU A 191 -5.11 -23.51 -10.96
CA GLU A 191 -5.15 -24.44 -12.10
C GLU A 191 -3.80 -24.55 -12.82
N LYS A 192 -3.03 -23.46 -12.84
CA LYS A 192 -1.69 -23.42 -13.45
C LYS A 192 -0.56 -23.68 -12.47
N ARG A 193 -0.86 -23.92 -11.20
CA ARG A 193 0.11 -24.06 -10.11
C ARG A 193 1.09 -22.90 -10.01
N LEU A 194 0.57 -21.69 -10.23
CA LEU A 194 1.33 -20.45 -10.13
C LEU A 194 1.13 -19.83 -8.74
N PRO A 195 2.19 -19.51 -8.01
CA PRO A 195 2.09 -18.94 -6.68
C PRO A 195 1.40 -17.58 -6.66
N PHE A 196 0.49 -17.42 -5.70
CA PHE A 196 -0.04 -16.12 -5.29
C PHE A 196 0.50 -15.76 -3.91
N ILE A 197 1.29 -14.69 -3.82
CA ILE A 197 1.83 -14.18 -2.56
C ILE A 197 1.09 -12.89 -2.20
N SER A 198 0.44 -12.88 -1.04
CA SER A 198 -0.23 -11.71 -0.48
C SER A 198 0.67 -11.03 0.54
N VAL A 199 0.84 -9.71 0.41
CA VAL A 199 1.59 -8.87 1.36
C VAL A 199 0.62 -7.87 1.98
N LEU A 200 0.38 -8.02 3.28
CA LEU A 200 -0.55 -7.19 4.03
C LEU A 200 0.20 -6.03 4.69
N THR A 201 -0.23 -4.81 4.41
CA THR A 201 0.39 -3.61 4.97
C THR A 201 -0.61 -2.77 5.76
N ASP A 202 -0.13 -1.76 6.46
CA ASP A 202 -0.96 -0.92 7.32
C ASP A 202 -1.72 0.16 6.52
N PRO A 203 -3.09 0.18 6.58
CA PRO A 203 -3.99 -0.86 7.05
C PRO A 203 -4.46 -1.79 5.93
N THR A 204 -4.85 -3.03 6.25
CA THR A 204 -5.57 -3.93 5.33
C THR A 204 -6.85 -4.42 5.97
N MET A 205 -8.01 -3.88 5.53
CA MET A 205 -9.27 -4.00 6.24
C MET A 205 -10.44 -4.38 5.33
N GLY A 206 -11.56 -4.75 5.92
CA GLY A 206 -12.88 -4.87 5.32
C GLY A 206 -12.97 -5.89 4.19
N GLY A 207 -13.61 -5.52 3.07
CA GLY A 207 -13.82 -6.40 1.93
C GLY A 207 -12.52 -6.87 1.25
N VAL A 208 -11.41 -6.13 1.38
CA VAL A 208 -10.11 -6.54 0.85
C VAL A 208 -9.52 -7.67 1.68
N SER A 209 -9.49 -7.53 3.02
CA SER A 209 -9.05 -8.62 3.91
C SER A 209 -9.98 -9.83 3.81
N ALA A 210 -11.30 -9.63 3.73
CA ALA A 210 -12.27 -10.71 3.62
C ALA A 210 -12.36 -11.37 2.22
N SER A 211 -11.42 -11.08 1.33
CA SER A 211 -11.33 -11.69 0.01
C SER A 211 -9.88 -12.02 -0.34
N PHE A 212 -9.38 -11.54 -1.45
CA PHE A 212 -8.08 -11.95 -2.01
C PHE A 212 -6.89 -11.74 -1.07
N ALA A 213 -6.93 -10.78 -0.14
CA ALA A 213 -5.79 -10.50 0.73
C ALA A 213 -5.45 -11.67 1.68
N PHE A 214 -6.45 -12.46 2.08
CA PHE A 214 -6.26 -13.69 2.86
C PHE A 214 -6.34 -14.99 2.04
N LEU A 215 -6.27 -14.89 0.71
CA LEU A 215 -6.28 -16.05 -0.20
C LEU A 215 -4.91 -16.35 -0.84
N GLY A 216 -3.84 -15.76 -0.32
CA GLY A 216 -2.47 -16.06 -0.75
C GLY A 216 -2.07 -17.50 -0.41
N ASP A 217 -1.29 -18.15 -1.29
CA ASP A 217 -0.59 -19.41 -0.95
C ASP A 217 0.42 -19.15 0.17
N VAL A 218 0.97 -17.95 0.24
CA VAL A 218 1.75 -17.43 1.37
C VAL A 218 1.28 -16.01 1.67
N ILE A 219 1.00 -15.75 2.95
CA ILE A 219 0.52 -14.45 3.44
C ILE A 219 1.60 -13.81 4.31
N LEU A 220 2.19 -12.75 3.79
CA LEU A 220 3.20 -11.95 4.48
C LEU A 220 2.55 -10.69 5.07
N ALA A 221 3.07 -10.17 6.16
CA ALA A 221 2.69 -8.87 6.70
C ALA A 221 3.89 -7.99 7.01
N GLU A 222 3.74 -6.67 6.87
CA GLU A 222 4.72 -5.73 7.43
C GLU A 222 4.59 -5.70 8.96
N PRO A 223 5.67 -5.44 9.72
CA PRO A 223 5.63 -5.32 11.17
C PRO A 223 4.59 -4.29 11.64
N ASN A 224 3.85 -4.65 12.67
CA ASN A 224 2.83 -3.82 13.32
C ASN A 224 1.69 -3.33 12.39
N ALA A 225 1.51 -3.91 11.21
CA ALA A 225 0.42 -3.57 10.30
C ALA A 225 -0.94 -3.88 10.92
N LEU A 226 -1.90 -2.95 10.78
CA LEU A 226 -3.29 -3.13 11.21
C LEU A 226 -4.04 -3.93 10.14
N ILE A 227 -4.46 -5.14 10.49
CA ILE A 227 -5.08 -6.08 9.57
C ILE A 227 -6.31 -6.68 10.24
N GLY A 228 -7.46 -6.58 9.60
CA GLY A 228 -8.70 -7.11 10.16
C GLY A 228 -9.89 -6.89 9.24
N PHE A 229 -11.09 -7.23 9.71
CA PHE A 229 -12.32 -6.96 8.95
C PHE A 229 -12.95 -5.64 9.39
N ALA A 230 -13.57 -5.58 10.54
CA ALA A 230 -14.06 -4.33 11.11
C ALA A 230 -12.91 -3.59 11.82
N GLY A 231 -12.85 -2.27 11.66
CA GLY A 231 -11.86 -1.45 12.35
C GLY A 231 -12.04 -1.47 13.87
N PRO A 232 -10.98 -1.31 14.68
CA PRO A 232 -11.04 -1.34 16.14
C PRO A 232 -12.13 -0.45 16.72
N ARG A 233 -12.24 0.79 16.25
CA ARG A 233 -13.28 1.73 16.70
C ARG A 233 -14.71 1.22 16.45
N VAL A 234 -14.95 0.55 15.32
CA VAL A 234 -16.28 -0.02 15.01
C VAL A 234 -16.60 -1.15 15.98
N ILE A 235 -15.62 -2.01 16.25
CA ILE A 235 -15.79 -3.12 17.20
C ILE A 235 -16.08 -2.58 18.61
N GLU A 236 -15.26 -1.67 19.12
CA GLU A 236 -15.42 -1.05 20.44
C GLU A 236 -16.77 -0.37 20.61
N GLN A 237 -17.22 0.37 19.57
CA GLN A 237 -18.52 1.04 19.61
C GLN A 237 -19.70 0.07 19.55
N THR A 238 -19.53 -1.06 18.87
CA THR A 238 -20.61 -2.06 18.70
C THR A 238 -20.71 -2.99 19.91
N VAL A 239 -19.56 -3.50 20.37
CA VAL A 239 -19.49 -4.46 21.48
C VAL A 239 -19.44 -3.73 22.85
N ARG A 240 -19.01 -2.46 22.84
CA ARG A 240 -18.82 -1.61 24.04
C ARG A 240 -17.78 -2.17 25.04
N GLU A 241 -16.76 -2.86 24.51
CA GLU A 241 -15.63 -3.39 25.25
C GLU A 241 -14.32 -2.79 24.76
N THR A 242 -13.33 -2.73 25.64
CA THR A 242 -11.98 -2.31 25.27
C THR A 242 -11.25 -3.49 24.66
N LEU A 243 -10.64 -3.27 23.49
CA LEU A 243 -9.90 -4.31 22.80
C LEU A 243 -8.53 -4.56 23.46
N PRO A 244 -8.05 -5.81 23.46
CA PRO A 244 -6.71 -6.13 23.96
C PRO A 244 -5.62 -5.34 23.26
N GLU A 245 -4.53 -5.07 23.96
CA GLU A 245 -3.34 -4.46 23.36
C GLU A 245 -2.81 -5.34 22.22
N GLY A 246 -2.45 -4.70 21.09
CA GLY A 246 -1.98 -5.41 19.90
C GLY A 246 -3.07 -6.11 19.09
N PHE A 247 -4.34 -5.97 19.45
CA PHE A 247 -5.45 -6.56 18.68
C PHE A 247 -5.42 -6.14 17.20
N GLN A 248 -5.59 -7.09 16.31
CA GLN A 248 -5.52 -6.90 14.84
C GLN A 248 -4.16 -6.40 14.31
N ARG A 249 -3.08 -6.47 15.09
CA ARG A 249 -1.74 -6.23 14.60
C ARG A 249 -1.15 -7.49 13.96
N ALA A 250 -0.20 -7.31 13.06
CA ALA A 250 0.45 -8.43 12.36
C ALA A 250 0.97 -9.50 13.33
N GLU A 251 1.56 -9.08 14.45
CA GLU A 251 2.10 -9.96 15.49
C GLU A 251 1.01 -10.84 16.11
N PHE A 252 -0.15 -10.24 16.42
CA PHE A 252 -1.32 -10.96 16.92
C PHE A 252 -1.83 -11.98 15.90
N LEU A 253 -1.90 -11.58 14.63
CA LEU A 253 -2.38 -12.47 13.55
C LEU A 253 -1.41 -13.62 13.29
N LEU A 254 -0.11 -13.39 13.41
CA LEU A 254 0.90 -14.44 13.32
C LEU A 254 0.73 -15.45 14.45
N GLU A 255 0.57 -14.98 15.69
CA GLU A 255 0.30 -15.84 16.86
C GLU A 255 -0.96 -16.70 16.67
N LYS A 256 -2.00 -16.15 16.06
CA LYS A 256 -3.26 -16.84 15.78
C LYS A 256 -3.23 -17.69 14.49
N GLY A 257 -2.13 -17.73 13.77
CA GLY A 257 -1.98 -18.52 12.54
C GLY A 257 -2.78 -17.97 11.36
N ALA A 258 -3.16 -16.69 11.37
CA ALA A 258 -3.90 -16.05 10.28
C ALA A 258 -2.98 -15.55 9.15
N ILE A 259 -1.70 -15.38 9.44
CA ILE A 259 -0.65 -15.04 8.47
C ILE A 259 0.56 -15.96 8.67
N ASP A 260 1.39 -16.10 7.63
CA ASP A 260 2.52 -17.04 7.66
C ASP A 260 3.80 -16.40 8.21
N GLN A 261 4.05 -15.12 7.90
CA GLN A 261 5.28 -14.46 8.30
C GLN A 261 5.11 -12.94 8.43
N ILE A 262 5.89 -12.35 9.35
CA ILE A 262 6.12 -10.91 9.40
C ILE A 262 7.48 -10.64 8.77
N VAL A 263 7.51 -9.74 7.78
CA VAL A 263 8.71 -9.42 7.00
C VAL A 263 8.93 -7.92 6.96
N ASP A 264 10.11 -7.50 7.40
CA ASP A 264 10.53 -6.11 7.25
C ASP A 264 10.59 -5.73 5.77
N ARG A 265 10.08 -4.55 5.43
CA ARG A 265 10.01 -4.03 4.06
C ARG A 265 11.37 -4.05 3.34
N ARG A 266 12.44 -3.78 4.06
CA ARG A 266 13.81 -3.77 3.54
C ARG A 266 14.28 -5.15 3.06
N SER A 267 13.67 -6.21 3.56
CA SER A 267 13.95 -7.61 3.19
C SER A 267 12.86 -8.23 2.31
N MET A 268 11.77 -7.50 2.05
CA MET A 268 10.57 -8.04 1.40
C MET A 268 10.86 -8.58 -0.02
N LYS A 269 11.59 -7.80 -0.84
CA LYS A 269 11.97 -8.22 -2.21
C LYS A 269 12.71 -9.55 -2.20
N LYS A 270 13.72 -9.68 -1.35
CA LYS A 270 14.49 -10.92 -1.22
C LYS A 270 13.60 -12.07 -0.76
N ARG A 271 12.79 -11.85 0.29
CA ARG A 271 11.95 -12.90 0.85
C ARG A 271 10.91 -13.44 -0.15
N ILE A 272 10.27 -12.55 -0.91
CA ILE A 272 9.32 -12.94 -1.96
C ILE A 272 10.05 -13.75 -3.05
N SER A 273 11.23 -13.30 -3.50
CA SER A 273 12.01 -14.02 -4.51
C SER A 273 12.41 -15.43 -4.04
N ASP A 274 12.83 -15.57 -2.78
CA ASP A 274 13.17 -16.87 -2.18
C ASP A 274 11.95 -17.81 -2.17
N LEU A 275 10.77 -17.28 -1.81
CA LEU A 275 9.51 -18.05 -1.81
C LEU A 275 9.10 -18.47 -3.22
N ILE A 276 9.18 -17.58 -4.20
CA ILE A 276 8.87 -17.91 -5.60
C ILE A 276 9.78 -19.03 -6.09
N THR A 277 11.09 -18.93 -5.85
CA THR A 277 12.07 -19.94 -6.24
C THR A 277 11.73 -21.30 -5.62
N LEU A 278 11.35 -21.31 -4.34
CA LEU A 278 10.97 -22.53 -3.62
C LEU A 278 9.68 -23.15 -4.19
N LEU A 279 8.62 -22.34 -4.34
CA LEU A 279 7.30 -22.80 -4.75
C LEU A 279 7.24 -23.23 -6.22
N ARG A 280 8.06 -22.61 -7.07
CA ARG A 280 8.14 -22.99 -8.50
C ARG A 280 9.17 -24.05 -8.81
N HIS A 281 9.90 -24.53 -7.80
CA HIS A 281 11.02 -25.48 -8.01
C HIS A 281 12.07 -24.96 -9.00
N GLU A 282 12.24 -23.64 -9.12
CA GLU A 282 13.22 -23.01 -10.03
C GLU A 282 14.64 -22.95 -9.42
N GLY A 283 14.85 -23.56 -8.26
CA GLY A 283 16.17 -23.77 -7.70
C GLY A 283 16.99 -24.68 -8.63
N LYS A 284 18.18 -24.25 -9.02
CA LYS A 284 19.18 -25.16 -9.63
C LYS A 284 19.35 -26.33 -8.68
N VAL A 285 18.81 -27.48 -9.04
CA VAL A 285 19.30 -28.76 -8.50
C VAL A 285 20.73 -28.83 -9.02
N THR A 286 21.70 -28.33 -8.27
CA THR A 286 23.07 -28.76 -8.41
C THR A 286 23.06 -30.26 -8.07
N ALA A 287 23.01 -31.10 -9.11
CA ALA A 287 23.24 -32.51 -8.95
C ALA A 287 24.57 -32.67 -8.20
N ALA A 288 24.49 -33.30 -7.04
CA ALA A 288 25.64 -33.77 -6.29
C ALA A 288 26.39 -34.86 -7.04
#